data_8b59b2548a301245ff85ebae56ff6ebc
#
_entry.id   8b59b2548a301245ff85ebae56ff6ebc
#
_cell.length_a   1.000
_cell.length_b   1.000
_cell.length_c   1.000
_cell.angle_alpha   90.00
_cell.angle_beta   90.00
_cell.angle_gamma   90.00
#
_symmetry.space_group_name_H-M   'P 1'
#
loop_
_entity.id
_entity.type
_entity.pdbx_description
1 polymer ?
#
loop_
_entity_poly.entity_id
_entity_poly.type
_entity_poly.pdbx_seq_one_letter_code
_entity_poly.pdbx_strand_id
1 'polypeptide(L)'
;MYIPHFRKSSQNVPILSGKEINDIAEKFILDFSPDLIHHPQEVNIEAFLECYLGLQLDYQYLSNDCRYLGMTVFNDTDRVIVYLPELEKADYIHADHGTVIIDTNLLEEKQEHRYRFTLGHECGHWIFHRSYYGYDPYQLTLFELSNPYVQCREINGNYLDSNTKNWDGPRWMEWQADKFSAAILMPKTAVKCLLGNNNAFNSFSDAYPAIRSVAQVFNVSMQAAYYRLCDLQVIAKPVANDNIQLSFL
;
A
#
# COMPACT_ATOMS: atom_id res chain seq x y z
N MET A 1 11.15 16.77 -3.94
CA MET A 1 10.59 15.54 -3.36
C MET A 1 10.61 15.63 -1.84
N TYR A 2 9.45 15.45 -1.21
CA TYR A 2 9.31 15.42 0.25
C TYR A 2 10.05 14.21 0.85
N ILE A 3 10.78 14.41 1.94
CA ILE A 3 11.50 13.36 2.67
C ILE A 3 10.90 13.27 4.09
N PRO A 4 10.21 12.19 4.43
CA PRO A 4 9.61 12.04 5.75
C PRO A 4 10.66 11.72 6.81
N HIS A 5 10.45 12.28 8.02
CA HIS A 5 11.23 11.94 9.20
C HIS A 5 10.35 11.23 10.23
N PHE A 6 10.78 10.08 10.70
CA PHE A 6 10.07 9.28 11.69
C PHE A 6 11.02 8.54 12.62
N ARG A 7 10.52 8.17 13.79
CA ARG A 7 11.24 7.37 14.78
C ARG A 7 11.34 5.93 14.32
N LYS A 8 12.38 5.23 14.72
CA LYS A 8 12.59 3.81 14.44
C LYS A 8 12.77 3.03 15.73
N SER A 9 12.37 1.77 15.71
CA SER A 9 12.68 0.80 16.77
C SER A 9 14.17 0.43 16.76
N SER A 10 14.60 -0.33 17.76
CA SER A 10 15.96 -0.92 17.80
C SER A 10 16.27 -1.84 16.61
N GLN A 11 15.24 -2.33 15.93
CA GLN A 11 15.35 -3.17 14.73
C GLN A 11 15.17 -2.37 13.42
N ASN A 12 15.30 -1.05 13.45
CA ASN A 12 15.09 -0.15 12.30
C ASN A 12 13.66 -0.16 11.70
N VAL A 13 12.70 -0.79 12.33
CA VAL A 13 11.28 -0.69 11.92
C VAL A 13 10.72 0.68 12.31
N PRO A 14 10.07 1.41 11.40
CA PRO A 14 9.44 2.68 11.72
C PRO A 14 8.37 2.55 12.81
N ILE A 15 8.31 3.54 13.70
CA ILE A 15 7.26 3.65 14.72
C ILE A 15 6.30 4.75 14.26
N LEU A 16 5.22 4.34 13.57
CA LEU A 16 4.25 5.23 12.97
C LEU A 16 2.83 4.85 13.41
N SER A 17 2.06 5.86 13.81
CA SER A 17 0.62 5.74 13.97
C SER A 17 -0.11 5.95 12.64
N GLY A 18 -1.35 5.47 12.53
CA GLY A 18 -2.16 5.73 11.35
C GLY A 18 -2.38 7.22 11.05
N LYS A 19 -2.39 8.08 12.09
CA LYS A 19 -2.45 9.53 11.92
C LYS A 19 -1.17 10.07 11.27
N GLU A 20 0.01 9.65 11.75
CA GLU A 20 1.30 10.08 11.18
C GLU A 20 1.44 9.62 9.72
N ILE A 21 1.00 8.39 9.39
CA ILE A 21 0.99 7.91 8.00
C ILE A 21 0.08 8.78 7.13
N ASN A 22 -1.11 9.12 7.61
CA ASN A 22 -2.01 10.04 6.91
C ASN A 22 -1.37 11.42 6.67
N ASP A 23 -0.74 11.98 7.67
CA ASP A 23 -0.10 13.30 7.58
C ASP A 23 1.12 13.26 6.63
N ILE A 24 1.84 12.14 6.57
CA ILE A 24 2.94 11.92 5.62
C ILE A 24 2.39 11.81 4.18
N ALA A 25 1.34 11.01 3.95
CA ALA A 25 0.72 10.87 2.64
C ALA A 25 0.17 12.21 2.11
N GLU A 26 -0.46 13.02 2.96
CA GLU A 26 -0.91 14.38 2.58
C GLU A 26 0.25 15.26 2.12
N LYS A 27 1.39 15.21 2.81
CA LYS A 27 2.59 15.98 2.41
C LYS A 27 3.15 15.51 1.06
N PHE A 28 3.11 14.20 0.79
CA PHE A 28 3.49 13.67 -0.51
C PHE A 28 2.56 14.17 -1.61
N ILE A 29 1.24 14.16 -1.39
CA ILE A 29 0.27 14.68 -2.36
C ILE A 29 0.44 16.18 -2.59
N LEU A 30 0.66 16.96 -1.52
CA LEU A 30 0.91 18.40 -1.64
C LEU A 30 2.17 18.72 -2.46
N ASP A 31 3.20 17.89 -2.37
CA ASP A 31 4.45 18.06 -3.11
C ASP A 31 4.36 17.51 -4.55
N PHE A 32 3.62 16.41 -4.76
CA PHE A 32 3.48 15.75 -6.06
C PHE A 32 2.43 16.40 -6.94
N SER A 33 1.22 16.63 -6.40
CA SER A 33 0.08 17.16 -7.15
C SER A 33 -0.88 17.90 -6.20
N PRO A 34 -0.58 19.16 -5.83
CA PRO A 34 -1.33 19.92 -4.84
C PRO A 34 -2.80 20.14 -5.19
N ASP A 35 -3.14 20.15 -6.47
CA ASP A 35 -4.51 20.34 -6.95
C ASP A 35 -5.46 19.22 -6.52
N LEU A 36 -4.95 18.01 -6.30
CA LEU A 36 -5.72 16.85 -5.83
C LEU A 36 -6.43 17.08 -4.49
N ILE A 37 -5.90 17.97 -3.66
CA ILE A 37 -6.50 18.30 -2.35
C ILE A 37 -7.81 19.06 -2.51
N HIS A 38 -7.90 19.95 -3.49
CA HIS A 38 -9.05 20.82 -3.71
C HIS A 38 -9.97 20.33 -4.85
N HIS A 39 -9.43 19.53 -5.74
CA HIS A 39 -10.15 18.91 -6.86
C HIS A 39 -10.02 17.38 -6.76
N PRO A 40 -10.88 16.74 -5.92
CA PRO A 40 -10.80 15.30 -5.69
C PRO A 40 -10.93 14.51 -6.99
N GLN A 41 -9.94 13.72 -7.29
CA GLN A 41 -9.87 12.81 -8.44
C GLN A 41 -8.90 11.68 -8.15
N GLU A 42 -8.80 10.70 -9.04
CA GLU A 42 -7.84 9.61 -8.89
C GLU A 42 -6.38 10.14 -8.90
N VAL A 43 -5.56 9.51 -8.09
CA VAL A 43 -4.11 9.75 -8.06
C VAL A 43 -3.45 8.91 -9.14
N ASN A 44 -2.66 9.51 -10.02
CA ASN A 44 -1.82 8.75 -10.94
C ASN A 44 -0.67 8.12 -10.14
N ILE A 45 -0.90 6.90 -9.64
CA ILE A 45 0.03 6.20 -8.75
C ILE A 45 1.27 5.72 -9.48
N GLU A 46 1.19 5.43 -10.79
CA GLU A 46 2.35 5.09 -11.61
C GLU A 46 3.28 6.30 -11.74
N ALA A 47 2.73 7.47 -12.09
CA ALA A 47 3.53 8.69 -12.16
C ALA A 47 4.11 9.08 -10.79
N PHE A 48 3.40 8.80 -9.69
CA PHE A 48 3.94 8.97 -8.35
C PHE A 48 5.13 8.05 -8.11
N LEU A 49 5.04 6.78 -8.51
CA LEU A 49 6.11 5.81 -8.38
C LEU A 49 7.31 6.17 -9.28
N GLU A 50 7.10 6.32 -10.58
CA GLU A 50 8.19 6.47 -11.56
C GLU A 50 8.75 7.90 -11.60
N CYS A 51 7.86 8.90 -11.74
CA CYS A 51 8.32 10.28 -11.97
C CYS A 51 8.66 11.01 -10.67
N TYR A 52 7.92 10.72 -9.58
CA TYR A 52 8.14 11.43 -8.31
C TYR A 52 9.10 10.70 -7.38
N LEU A 53 8.93 9.38 -7.16
CA LEU A 53 9.85 8.59 -6.34
C LEU A 53 11.11 8.15 -7.09
N GLY A 54 11.10 8.16 -8.43
CA GLY A 54 12.22 7.75 -9.28
C GLY A 54 12.46 6.24 -9.27
N LEU A 55 11.41 5.45 -9.06
CA LEU A 55 11.46 4.00 -9.07
C LEU A 55 11.24 3.44 -10.49
N GLN A 56 11.72 2.24 -10.73
CA GLN A 56 11.49 1.51 -11.98
C GLN A 56 10.33 0.54 -11.79
N LEU A 57 9.40 0.51 -12.74
CA LEU A 57 8.28 -0.44 -12.74
C LEU A 57 8.57 -1.58 -13.69
N ASP A 58 8.44 -2.82 -13.22
CA ASP A 58 8.59 -4.04 -14.01
C ASP A 58 7.41 -4.99 -13.76
N TYR A 59 7.17 -5.90 -14.70
CA TYR A 59 6.04 -6.83 -14.68
C TYR A 59 6.53 -8.26 -14.90
N GLN A 60 6.27 -9.12 -13.90
CA GLN A 60 6.64 -10.53 -13.92
C GLN A 60 5.51 -11.36 -13.34
N TYR A 61 5.45 -12.66 -13.66
CA TYR A 61 4.62 -13.57 -12.87
C TYR A 61 5.38 -13.92 -11.59
N LEU A 62 4.90 -13.41 -10.45
CA LEU A 62 5.58 -13.57 -9.16
C LEU A 62 5.30 -14.93 -8.50
N SER A 63 4.21 -15.59 -8.88
CA SER A 63 3.86 -16.94 -8.44
C SER A 63 2.89 -17.61 -9.41
N ASN A 64 2.78 -18.94 -9.34
CA ASN A 64 1.82 -19.70 -10.14
C ASN A 64 0.38 -19.61 -9.64
N ASP A 65 0.18 -19.17 -8.40
CA ASP A 65 -1.12 -19.11 -7.70
C ASP A 65 -1.58 -17.68 -7.39
N CYS A 66 -0.93 -16.69 -7.99
CA CYS A 66 -1.21 -15.26 -7.77
C CYS A 66 -1.13 -14.84 -6.29
N ARG A 67 -0.36 -15.56 -5.46
CA ARG A 67 -0.20 -15.27 -4.03
C ARG A 67 0.60 -14.00 -3.79
N TYR A 68 1.59 -13.73 -4.63
CA TYR A 68 2.42 -12.53 -4.56
C TYR A 68 1.94 -11.55 -5.62
N LEU A 69 1.65 -10.33 -5.22
CA LEU A 69 1.06 -9.30 -6.07
C LEU A 69 2.05 -8.21 -6.46
N GLY A 70 3.02 -7.97 -5.61
CA GLY A 70 4.05 -6.96 -5.80
C GLY A 70 5.31 -7.30 -5.04
N MET A 71 6.39 -6.62 -5.40
CA MET A 71 7.69 -6.76 -4.77
C MET A 71 8.48 -5.46 -4.93
N THR A 72 9.07 -4.98 -3.84
CA THR A 72 10.02 -3.85 -3.87
C THR A 72 11.44 -4.37 -3.68
N VAL A 73 12.34 -4.03 -4.60
CA VAL A 73 13.75 -4.42 -4.58
C VAL A 73 14.60 -3.31 -3.95
N PHE A 74 15.19 -3.58 -2.81
CA PHE A 74 15.96 -2.61 -2.03
C PHE A 74 17.47 -2.63 -2.29
N ASN A 75 17.96 -3.69 -2.94
CA ASN A 75 19.37 -3.84 -3.30
C ASN A 75 19.47 -4.60 -4.61
N ASP A 76 20.48 -4.32 -5.43
CA ASP A 76 20.73 -5.08 -6.65
C ASP A 76 20.86 -6.56 -6.34
N THR A 77 20.16 -7.39 -7.12
CA THR A 77 20.15 -8.83 -6.88
C THR A 77 19.87 -9.64 -8.13
N ASP A 78 20.55 -10.78 -8.28
CA ASP A 78 20.28 -11.79 -9.32
C ASP A 78 19.35 -12.91 -8.80
N ARG A 79 18.63 -12.68 -7.70
CA ARG A 79 17.89 -13.73 -6.98
C ARG A 79 16.41 -13.43 -6.82
N VAL A 80 15.85 -12.57 -7.65
CA VAL A 80 14.40 -12.39 -7.69
C VAL A 80 13.76 -13.63 -8.29
N ILE A 81 12.90 -14.29 -7.53
CA ILE A 81 12.17 -15.48 -7.97
C ILE A 81 10.96 -15.04 -8.78
N VAL A 82 10.84 -15.52 -10.00
CA VAL A 82 9.69 -15.34 -10.88
C VAL A 82 9.17 -16.69 -11.35
N TYR A 83 7.92 -16.77 -11.76
CA TYR A 83 7.33 -17.94 -12.36
C TYR A 83 7.33 -17.79 -13.88
N LEU A 84 7.76 -18.83 -14.59
CA LEU A 84 7.74 -18.90 -16.04
C LEU A 84 6.58 -19.80 -16.49
N PRO A 85 5.43 -19.25 -16.91
CA PRO A 85 4.22 -20.05 -17.22
C PRO A 85 4.46 -21.07 -18.34
N GLU A 86 5.22 -20.69 -19.36
CA GLU A 86 5.50 -21.57 -20.51
C GLU A 86 6.32 -22.81 -20.14
N LEU A 87 7.11 -22.74 -19.07
CA LEU A 87 7.99 -23.81 -18.60
C LEU A 87 7.47 -24.45 -17.31
N GLU A 88 6.37 -23.95 -16.75
CA GLU A 88 5.77 -24.39 -15.49
C GLU A 88 6.78 -24.47 -14.34
N LYS A 89 7.75 -23.55 -14.28
CA LYS A 89 8.83 -23.55 -13.28
C LYS A 89 9.10 -22.16 -12.73
N ALA A 90 9.68 -22.12 -11.53
CA ALA A 90 10.30 -20.90 -11.01
C ALA A 90 11.72 -20.74 -11.58
N ASP A 91 12.13 -19.49 -11.76
CA ASP A 91 13.50 -19.14 -12.18
C ASP A 91 13.93 -17.84 -11.49
N TYR A 92 15.21 -17.50 -11.62
CA TYR A 92 15.78 -16.28 -11.05
C TYR A 92 15.99 -15.24 -12.15
N ILE A 93 15.68 -13.98 -11.83
CA ILE A 93 16.01 -12.84 -12.68
C ILE A 93 16.85 -11.81 -11.90
N HIS A 94 17.55 -10.98 -12.65
CA HIS A 94 18.21 -9.79 -12.12
C HIS A 94 17.17 -8.68 -11.90
N ALA A 95 17.35 -7.92 -10.82
CA ALA A 95 16.63 -6.65 -10.62
C ALA A 95 17.52 -5.65 -9.88
N ASP A 96 17.48 -4.41 -10.35
CA ASP A 96 18.24 -3.30 -9.77
C ASP A 96 17.54 -2.73 -8.52
N HIS A 97 18.31 -2.08 -7.67
CA HIS A 97 17.82 -1.27 -6.57
C HIS A 97 16.79 -0.24 -7.05
N GLY A 98 15.65 -0.18 -6.37
CA GLY A 98 14.56 0.73 -6.72
C GLY A 98 13.61 0.19 -7.79
N THR A 99 13.71 -1.10 -8.15
CA THR A 99 12.72 -1.76 -8.99
C THR A 99 11.52 -2.18 -8.13
N VAL A 100 10.33 -1.87 -8.62
CA VAL A 100 9.04 -2.39 -8.13
C VAL A 100 8.52 -3.34 -9.19
N ILE A 101 8.37 -4.61 -8.82
CA ILE A 101 7.86 -5.65 -9.70
C ILE A 101 6.41 -5.95 -9.32
N ILE A 102 5.53 -5.89 -10.31
CA ILE A 102 4.09 -6.17 -10.14
C ILE A 102 3.74 -7.45 -10.86
N ASP A 103 2.89 -8.27 -10.24
CA ASP A 103 2.40 -9.51 -10.87
C ASP A 103 1.62 -9.19 -12.15
N THR A 104 2.01 -9.82 -13.26
CA THR A 104 1.44 -9.59 -14.59
C THR A 104 -0.08 -9.83 -14.64
N ASN A 105 -0.62 -10.72 -13.79
CA ASN A 105 -2.06 -10.96 -13.72
C ASN A 105 -2.86 -9.73 -13.25
N LEU A 106 -2.22 -8.78 -12.58
CA LEU A 106 -2.88 -7.53 -12.17
C LEU A 106 -3.11 -6.54 -13.33
N LEU A 107 -2.54 -6.79 -14.51
CA LEU A 107 -2.76 -5.97 -15.71
C LEU A 107 -4.11 -6.27 -16.40
N GLU A 108 -4.84 -7.29 -15.94
CA GLU A 108 -6.19 -7.54 -16.42
C GLU A 108 -7.13 -6.40 -16.01
N GLU A 109 -8.00 -5.97 -16.93
CA GLU A 109 -8.94 -4.84 -16.72
C GLU A 109 -9.74 -4.94 -15.41
N LYS A 110 -10.14 -6.15 -15.01
CA LYS A 110 -10.89 -6.39 -13.77
C LYS A 110 -10.06 -6.25 -12.50
N GLN A 111 -8.74 -6.17 -12.61
CA GLN A 111 -7.81 -6.09 -11.49
C GLN A 111 -7.30 -4.67 -11.24
N GLU A 112 -7.77 -3.67 -11.96
CA GLU A 112 -7.26 -2.29 -11.91
C GLU A 112 -7.20 -1.72 -10.48
N HIS A 113 -8.26 -1.86 -9.69
CA HIS A 113 -8.24 -1.35 -8.31
C HIS A 113 -7.20 -2.05 -7.44
N ARG A 114 -7.00 -3.36 -7.69
CA ARG A 114 -6.02 -4.16 -6.97
C ARG A 114 -4.60 -3.79 -7.40
N TYR A 115 -4.38 -3.63 -8.69
CA TYR A 115 -3.13 -3.10 -9.27
C TYR A 115 -2.73 -1.77 -8.63
N ARG A 116 -3.62 -0.79 -8.63
CA ARG A 116 -3.39 0.52 -8.04
C ARG A 116 -3.06 0.46 -6.55
N PHE A 117 -3.80 -0.38 -5.82
CA PHE A 117 -3.55 -0.56 -4.37
C PHE A 117 -2.19 -1.21 -4.12
N THR A 118 -1.80 -2.20 -4.92
CA THR A 118 -0.49 -2.85 -4.84
C THR A 118 0.64 -1.85 -5.12
N LEU A 119 0.53 -1.02 -6.15
CA LEU A 119 1.51 0.05 -6.41
C LEU A 119 1.68 1.00 -5.21
N GLY A 120 0.56 1.46 -4.64
CA GLY A 120 0.61 2.31 -3.44
C GLY A 120 1.23 1.61 -2.23
N HIS A 121 1.02 0.31 -2.09
CA HIS A 121 1.61 -0.53 -1.04
C HIS A 121 3.13 -0.63 -1.22
N GLU A 122 3.61 -0.92 -2.42
CA GLU A 122 5.04 -0.99 -2.72
C GLU A 122 5.74 0.37 -2.53
N CYS A 123 5.07 1.49 -2.90
CA CYS A 123 5.54 2.83 -2.56
C CYS A 123 5.67 3.02 -1.03
N GLY A 124 4.74 2.47 -0.25
CA GLY A 124 4.80 2.48 1.20
C GLY A 124 6.03 1.74 1.74
N HIS A 125 6.31 0.55 1.20
CA HIS A 125 7.53 -0.18 1.54
C HIS A 125 8.78 0.62 1.21
N TRP A 126 8.86 1.20 0.04
CA TRP A 126 10.01 2.03 -0.36
C TRP A 126 10.23 3.23 0.56
N ILE A 127 9.17 3.94 0.91
CA ILE A 127 9.25 5.16 1.73
C ILE A 127 9.63 4.85 3.18
N PHE A 128 9.03 3.81 3.76
CA PHE A 128 9.14 3.54 5.19
C PHE A 128 10.22 2.51 5.54
N HIS A 129 10.42 1.49 4.70
CA HIS A 129 11.15 0.29 5.10
C HIS A 129 12.52 0.16 4.45
N ARG A 130 12.91 1.10 3.58
CA ARG A 130 14.22 1.09 2.91
C ARG A 130 15.39 0.95 3.88
N SER A 131 15.32 1.55 5.06
CA SER A 131 16.41 1.44 6.06
C SER A 131 16.42 0.12 6.82
N TYR A 132 15.34 -0.65 6.76
CA TYR A 132 15.29 -2.00 7.34
C TYR A 132 15.85 -3.05 6.37
N TYR A 133 15.51 -2.94 5.08
CA TYR A 133 15.93 -3.88 4.04
C TYR A 133 17.21 -3.46 3.31
N GLY A 134 17.60 -2.17 3.40
CA GLY A 134 18.79 -1.67 2.74
C GLY A 134 20.06 -2.33 3.28
N TYR A 135 20.92 -2.77 2.39
CA TYR A 135 22.23 -3.31 2.71
C TYR A 135 23.14 -2.18 3.20
N ASP A 136 23.67 -2.30 4.44
CA ASP A 136 24.80 -1.48 4.89
C ASP A 136 26.08 -2.23 4.62
N PRO A 137 26.89 -1.82 3.62
CA PRO A 137 28.14 -2.51 3.27
C PRO A 137 29.18 -2.46 4.40
N TYR A 138 28.99 -1.61 5.41
CA TYR A 138 29.87 -1.50 6.58
C TYR A 138 29.38 -2.32 7.79
N GLN A 139 28.14 -2.80 7.76
CA GLN A 139 27.62 -3.71 8.77
C GLN A 139 27.90 -5.16 8.35
N LEU A 140 29.13 -5.61 8.57
CA LEU A 140 29.52 -7.02 8.46
C LEU A 140 28.87 -7.83 9.58
N THR A 141 27.59 -8.09 9.51
CA THR A 141 26.96 -9.12 10.33
C THR A 141 27.14 -10.46 9.63
N LEU A 142 27.91 -11.31 10.25
CA LEU A 142 28.36 -12.63 9.73
C LEU A 142 27.22 -13.62 9.51
N PHE A 143 25.93 -13.28 9.76
CA PHE A 143 24.85 -14.27 9.90
C PHE A 143 23.50 -13.96 9.27
N GLU A 144 23.27 -12.78 8.69
CA GLU A 144 22.00 -12.53 8.01
C GLU A 144 22.21 -11.85 6.66
N LEU A 145 22.12 -12.62 5.60
CA LEU A 145 21.75 -12.11 4.29
C LEU A 145 20.34 -11.55 4.46
N SER A 146 20.22 -10.25 4.73
CA SER A 146 18.91 -9.58 4.67
C SER A 146 18.31 -9.85 3.30
N ASN A 147 17.05 -10.25 3.25
CA ASN A 147 16.38 -10.42 1.97
C ASN A 147 16.47 -9.10 1.21
N PRO A 148 17.01 -9.08 -0.01
CA PRO A 148 17.22 -7.85 -0.76
C PRO A 148 15.91 -7.22 -1.24
N TYR A 149 14.79 -7.87 -1.04
CA TYR A 149 13.46 -7.45 -1.45
C TYR A 149 12.39 -7.86 -0.43
N VAL A 150 11.26 -7.18 -0.49
CA VAL A 150 10.02 -7.54 0.21
C VAL A 150 8.99 -8.00 -0.83
N GLN A 151 8.27 -9.06 -0.53
CA GLN A 151 7.17 -9.57 -1.34
C GLN A 151 5.84 -9.27 -0.65
N CYS A 152 4.97 -8.51 -1.33
CA CYS A 152 3.59 -8.32 -0.90
C CYS A 152 2.76 -9.57 -1.23
N ARG A 153 2.14 -10.14 -0.19
CA ARG A 153 1.21 -11.26 -0.33
C ARG A 153 -0.22 -10.76 -0.44
N GLU A 154 -1.08 -11.56 -1.06
CA GLU A 154 -2.51 -11.34 -0.96
C GLU A 154 -2.94 -11.34 0.51
N ILE A 155 -3.38 -10.18 1.01
CA ILE A 155 -3.86 -10.07 2.37
C ILE A 155 -5.34 -10.43 2.38
N ASN A 156 -5.66 -11.61 2.87
CA ASN A 156 -7.03 -11.96 3.22
C ASN A 156 -7.49 -11.07 4.38
N GLY A 157 -8.21 -10.04 4.05
CA GLY A 157 -8.64 -8.84 4.76
C GLY A 157 -9.11 -8.93 6.21
N ASN A 158 -8.26 -9.33 7.15
CA ASN A 158 -8.52 -9.12 8.57
C ASN A 158 -7.83 -7.83 9.08
N TYR A 159 -8.17 -6.68 8.45
CA TYR A 159 -7.74 -5.34 8.91
C TYR A 159 -8.28 -4.95 10.30
N LEU A 160 -9.16 -5.77 10.89
CA LEU A 160 -9.82 -5.50 12.16
C LEU A 160 -9.18 -6.21 13.36
N ASP A 161 -8.00 -6.84 13.18
CA ASP A 161 -7.32 -7.45 14.32
C ASP A 161 -6.84 -6.35 15.29
N SER A 162 -7.69 -6.08 16.29
CA SER A 162 -7.49 -5.05 17.31
C SER A 162 -6.37 -5.39 18.30
N ASN A 163 -5.79 -6.58 18.23
CA ASN A 163 -4.76 -7.03 19.16
C ASN A 163 -3.35 -6.82 18.60
N THR A 164 -2.94 -5.56 18.49
CA THR A 164 -1.60 -5.18 17.98
C THR A 164 -0.45 -5.48 18.95
N LYS A 165 -0.74 -5.95 20.18
CA LYS A 165 0.29 -6.18 21.20
C LYS A 165 1.28 -7.30 20.86
N ASN A 166 0.89 -8.21 19.96
CA ASN A 166 1.70 -9.37 19.56
C ASN A 166 2.22 -9.27 18.12
N TRP A 167 2.20 -8.10 17.51
CA TRP A 167 2.69 -7.93 16.15
C TRP A 167 4.22 -7.87 16.15
N ASP A 168 4.83 -8.65 15.27
CA ASP A 168 6.25 -8.58 14.95
C ASP A 168 6.56 -7.43 13.96
N GLY A 169 7.84 -7.20 13.72
CA GLY A 169 8.29 -6.15 12.80
C GLY A 169 7.71 -6.26 11.39
N PRO A 170 7.77 -7.44 10.74
CA PRO A 170 7.18 -7.64 9.42
C PRO A 170 5.69 -7.30 9.36
N ARG A 171 4.90 -7.73 10.33
CA ARG A 171 3.45 -7.43 10.35
C ARG A 171 3.16 -5.94 10.52
N TRP A 172 3.97 -5.23 11.30
CA TRP A 172 3.88 -3.78 11.40
C TRP A 172 4.21 -3.10 10.07
N MET A 173 5.22 -3.58 9.36
CA MET A 173 5.61 -3.01 8.07
C MET A 173 4.53 -3.21 7.01
N GLU A 174 3.93 -4.40 6.92
CA GLU A 174 2.78 -4.65 6.03
C GLU A 174 1.62 -3.70 6.33
N TRP A 175 1.24 -3.57 7.61
CA TRP A 175 0.19 -2.65 8.02
C TRP A 175 0.50 -1.20 7.67
N GLN A 176 1.75 -0.76 7.81
CA GLN A 176 2.17 0.59 7.45
C GLN A 176 2.07 0.82 5.94
N ALA A 177 2.48 -0.14 5.13
CA ALA A 177 2.38 -0.09 3.68
C ALA A 177 0.92 -0.03 3.22
N ASP A 178 0.04 -0.86 3.78
CA ASP A 178 -1.39 -0.82 3.50
C ASP A 178 -2.04 0.51 3.87
N LYS A 179 -1.70 1.03 5.06
CA LYS A 179 -2.21 2.33 5.50
C LYS A 179 -1.72 3.47 4.62
N PHE A 180 -0.49 3.40 4.15
CA PHE A 180 0.05 4.37 3.20
C PHE A 180 -0.66 4.28 1.85
N SER A 181 -0.84 3.07 1.30
CA SER A 181 -1.57 2.86 0.05
C SER A 181 -2.96 3.46 0.10
N ALA A 182 -3.74 3.15 1.14
CA ALA A 182 -5.06 3.75 1.32
C ALA A 182 -5.01 5.29 1.47
N ALA A 183 -3.97 5.82 2.12
CA ALA A 183 -3.85 7.24 2.38
C ALA A 183 -3.37 8.04 1.14
N ILE A 184 -2.48 7.47 0.33
CA ILE A 184 -1.99 8.13 -0.89
C ILE A 184 -3.04 8.10 -1.99
N LEU A 185 -3.77 6.99 -2.17
CA LEU A 185 -4.83 6.86 -3.17
C LEU A 185 -6.08 7.67 -2.81
N MET A 186 -6.37 7.84 -1.53
CA MET A 186 -7.53 8.59 -1.02
C MET A 186 -7.07 9.60 0.04
N PRO A 187 -6.45 10.73 -0.37
CA PRO A 187 -5.93 11.73 0.57
C PRO A 187 -7.03 12.24 1.48
N LYS A 188 -6.73 12.37 2.78
CA LYS A 188 -7.71 12.73 3.82
C LYS A 188 -8.43 14.03 3.52
N THR A 189 -7.70 15.06 3.08
CA THR A 189 -8.29 16.37 2.80
C THR A 189 -9.15 16.32 1.53
N ALA A 190 -8.72 15.59 0.48
CA ALA A 190 -9.51 15.38 -0.73
C ALA A 190 -10.81 14.63 -0.46
N VAL A 191 -10.76 13.55 0.37
CA VAL A 191 -11.96 12.82 0.79
C VAL A 191 -12.92 13.74 1.55
N LYS A 192 -12.42 14.56 2.46
CA LYS A 192 -13.24 15.54 3.19
C LYS A 192 -13.82 16.62 2.27
N CYS A 193 -13.05 17.07 1.28
CA CYS A 193 -13.53 18.02 0.27
C CYS A 193 -14.69 17.41 -0.53
N LEU A 194 -14.56 16.15 -0.96
CA LEU A 194 -15.59 15.44 -1.72
C LEU A 194 -16.90 15.28 -0.92
N LEU A 195 -16.80 14.89 0.35
CA LEU A 195 -17.96 14.54 1.17
C LEU A 195 -18.58 15.74 1.89
N GLY A 196 -17.88 16.89 1.98
CA GLY A 196 -18.27 18.02 2.82
C GLY A 196 -18.04 17.77 4.32
N ASN A 197 -18.28 18.78 5.14
CA ASN A 197 -17.89 18.76 6.57
C ASN A 197 -18.86 18.02 7.51
N ASN A 198 -19.96 17.43 7.04
CA ASN A 198 -21.08 17.04 7.90
C ASN A 198 -21.32 15.53 8.02
N ASN A 199 -20.37 14.68 7.77
CA ASN A 199 -20.65 13.25 7.58
C ASN A 199 -20.02 12.39 8.67
N ALA A 200 -20.74 12.17 9.76
CA ALA A 200 -20.57 10.97 10.58
C ALA A 200 -21.74 10.02 10.28
N PHE A 201 -21.48 8.93 9.59
CA PHE A 201 -22.48 7.90 9.29
C PHE A 201 -22.47 6.86 10.40
N ASN A 202 -23.67 6.50 10.88
CA ASN A 202 -23.83 5.54 11.97
C ASN A 202 -24.01 4.09 11.46
N SER A 203 -24.34 3.91 10.20
CA SER A 203 -24.54 2.60 9.59
C SER A 203 -23.90 2.51 8.21
N PHE A 204 -23.66 1.28 7.76
CA PHE A 204 -23.19 1.02 6.39
C PHE A 204 -24.19 1.49 5.34
N SER A 205 -25.49 1.25 5.57
CA SER A 205 -26.55 1.65 4.63
C SER A 205 -26.60 3.15 4.41
N ASP A 206 -26.44 3.93 5.49
CA ASP A 206 -26.42 5.40 5.41
C ASP A 206 -25.15 5.90 4.71
N ALA A 207 -24.03 5.20 4.89
CA ALA A 207 -22.75 5.55 4.32
C ALA A 207 -22.59 5.09 2.86
N TYR A 208 -23.44 4.19 2.36
CA TYR A 208 -23.28 3.56 1.04
C TYR A 208 -23.12 4.56 -0.12
N PRO A 209 -23.91 5.67 -0.22
CA PRO A 209 -23.71 6.66 -1.27
C PRO A 209 -22.33 7.36 -1.16
N ALA A 210 -21.85 7.63 0.05
CA ALA A 210 -20.54 8.23 0.28
C ALA A 210 -19.42 7.27 -0.09
N ILE A 211 -19.52 5.98 0.29
CA ILE A 211 -18.56 4.93 -0.08
C ILE A 211 -18.47 4.83 -1.59
N ARG A 212 -19.62 4.77 -2.28
CA ARG A 212 -19.68 4.71 -3.75
C ARG A 212 -19.04 5.94 -4.40
N SER A 213 -19.34 7.13 -3.90
CA SER A 213 -18.76 8.37 -4.42
C SER A 213 -17.24 8.38 -4.28
N VAL A 214 -16.71 7.99 -3.12
CA VAL A 214 -15.25 7.87 -2.87
C VAL A 214 -14.64 6.83 -3.80
N ALA A 215 -15.25 5.64 -3.93
CA ALA A 215 -14.74 4.59 -4.79
C ALA A 215 -14.64 5.04 -6.26
N GLN A 216 -15.66 5.73 -6.76
CA GLN A 216 -15.70 6.22 -8.14
C GLN A 216 -14.71 7.35 -8.41
N VAL A 217 -14.64 8.35 -7.51
CA VAL A 217 -13.80 9.53 -7.71
C VAL A 217 -12.32 9.20 -7.61
N PHE A 218 -11.92 8.31 -6.69
CA PHE A 218 -10.52 7.94 -6.47
C PHE A 218 -10.10 6.67 -7.21
N ASN A 219 -11.00 6.06 -7.97
CA ASN A 219 -10.77 4.81 -8.72
C ASN A 219 -10.17 3.71 -7.82
N VAL A 220 -10.93 3.36 -6.77
CA VAL A 220 -10.59 2.32 -5.81
C VAL A 220 -11.79 1.38 -5.59
N SER A 221 -11.55 0.20 -5.02
CA SER A 221 -12.66 -0.71 -4.72
C SER A 221 -13.58 -0.14 -3.62
N MET A 222 -14.86 -0.53 -3.67
CA MET A 222 -15.84 -0.20 -2.62
C MET A 222 -15.35 -0.60 -1.22
N GLN A 223 -14.67 -1.73 -1.13
CA GLN A 223 -14.09 -2.22 0.12
C GLN A 223 -12.98 -1.28 0.63
N ALA A 224 -12.05 -0.87 -0.24
CA ALA A 224 -11.00 0.07 0.12
C ALA A 224 -11.57 1.42 0.55
N ALA A 225 -12.58 1.93 -0.16
CA ALA A 225 -13.29 3.16 0.20
C ALA A 225 -13.96 3.06 1.57
N TYR A 226 -14.64 1.95 1.86
CA TYR A 226 -15.28 1.70 3.15
C TYR A 226 -14.28 1.72 4.30
N TYR A 227 -13.20 0.92 4.20
CA TYR A 227 -12.17 0.89 5.24
C TYR A 227 -11.49 2.25 5.42
N ARG A 228 -11.27 2.96 4.32
CA ARG A 228 -10.72 4.33 4.39
C ARG A 228 -11.61 5.28 5.16
N LEU A 229 -12.92 5.25 4.92
CA LEU A 229 -13.88 6.10 5.63
C LEU A 229 -13.99 5.72 7.12
N CYS A 230 -13.86 4.44 7.46
CA CYS A 230 -13.75 4.00 8.86
C CYS A 230 -12.47 4.53 9.51
N ASP A 231 -11.33 4.47 8.83
CA ASP A 231 -10.05 5.00 9.34
C ASP A 231 -10.09 6.52 9.56
N LEU A 232 -10.77 7.24 8.69
CA LEU A 232 -10.98 8.69 8.80
C LEU A 232 -12.07 9.07 9.81
N GLN A 233 -12.69 8.08 10.46
CA GLN A 233 -13.79 8.27 11.42
C GLN A 233 -15.03 8.95 10.80
N VAL A 234 -15.20 8.82 9.50
CA VAL A 234 -16.41 9.28 8.78
C VAL A 234 -17.53 8.25 8.98
N ILE A 235 -17.18 6.98 9.09
CA ILE A 235 -18.10 5.89 9.42
C ILE A 235 -17.71 5.36 10.80
N ALA A 236 -18.68 5.15 11.69
CA ALA A 236 -18.44 4.46 12.95
C ALA A 236 -17.86 3.08 12.68
N LYS A 237 -16.79 2.70 13.42
CA LYS A 237 -16.20 1.36 13.24
C LYS A 237 -17.25 0.30 13.51
N PRO A 238 -17.37 -0.72 12.64
CA PRO A 238 -18.27 -1.84 12.89
C PRO A 238 -17.91 -2.48 14.23
N VAL A 239 -18.92 -2.76 15.05
CA VAL A 239 -18.76 -3.62 16.22
C VAL A 239 -18.39 -5.00 15.68
N ALA A 240 -17.45 -5.70 16.31
CA ALA A 240 -16.79 -6.92 15.84
C ALA A 240 -17.70 -8.12 15.46
N ASN A 241 -19.02 -7.98 15.53
CA ASN A 241 -20.02 -8.99 15.20
C ASN A 241 -20.72 -8.78 13.84
N ASP A 242 -20.46 -7.69 13.14
CA ASP A 242 -20.98 -7.53 11.79
C ASP A 242 -20.03 -8.24 10.82
N ASN A 243 -20.25 -9.55 10.64
CA ASN A 243 -19.82 -10.26 9.43
C ASN A 243 -20.58 -9.63 8.24
N ILE A 244 -20.22 -8.41 7.89
CA ILE A 244 -20.59 -7.81 6.62
C ILE A 244 -19.75 -8.57 5.60
N GLN A 245 -20.28 -9.71 5.15
CA GLN A 245 -19.86 -10.35 3.93
C GLN A 245 -20.29 -9.38 2.83
N LEU A 246 -19.43 -8.37 2.57
CA LEU A 246 -19.57 -7.44 1.49
C LEU A 246 -19.36 -8.24 0.19
N SER A 247 -20.36 -9.03 -0.21
CA SER A 247 -20.46 -9.55 -1.55
C SER A 247 -20.69 -8.34 -2.46
N PHE A 248 -19.62 -7.71 -2.86
CA PHE A 248 -19.61 -6.73 -3.93
C PHE A 248 -19.77 -7.51 -5.25
N LEU A 249 -21.00 -7.66 -5.71
CA LEU A 249 -21.33 -7.97 -7.08
C LEU A 249 -21.16 -6.72 -7.94
#